data_3afc6ec1b6269224c8664c20bfe08bf4
#
_entry.id   3afc6ec1b6269224c8664c20bfe08bf4
#
_cell.length_a   1.000
_cell.length_b   1.000
_cell.length_c   1.000
_cell.angle_alpha   90.00
_cell.angle_beta   90.00
_cell.angle_gamma   90.00
#
_symmetry.space_group_name_H-M   'P 1'
#
loop_
_entity.id
_entity.type
_entity.pdbx_description
1 polymer ?
#
loop_
_entity_poly.entity_id
_entity_poly.type
_entity_poly.pdbx_seq_one_letter_code
_entity_poly.pdbx_strand_id
1 'polypeptide(L)'
;MKKVSVLIPCFNEAQTLPALYEELKKLADTQTAYDWELMFVDDGSVDATLDVLKQLHIKDERVCVLSLSRNFGKENALLAGIDNVSGDCVVVMDADLQDPPSLVPEMLTYWEDGYQDVYAKRRDRGREPWIRKMFSLLFYRIMAHATRFELLQNVGDFRLLDRQCIDAMRCLRETERYNKGLFCWIGFKKKEVLFDRGNRSEGESRWSFWSLLNLAIDGITSFTTAPLRFATIIGAIIALGAFCFLVFYISKTLIFGDPVQGFTTLVSVVLFLGGVQLLSIGILGEYIGRIYNEAKGRPNYVVKERSSDW
;
A
#
# COMPACT_ATOMS: atom_id res chain seq x y z
N MET A 1 -20.23 15.06 -22.29
CA MET A 1 -18.77 15.22 -22.06
C MET A 1 -18.33 14.06 -21.19
N LYS A 2 -17.09 13.59 -21.33
CA LYS A 2 -16.52 12.61 -20.38
C LYS A 2 -16.26 13.32 -19.05
N LYS A 3 -16.50 12.62 -17.95
CA LYS A 3 -16.29 13.16 -16.61
C LYS A 3 -14.99 12.68 -16.02
N VAL A 4 -14.20 13.60 -15.46
CA VAL A 4 -12.93 13.34 -14.79
C VAL A 4 -13.08 13.63 -13.31
N SER A 5 -12.86 12.64 -12.45
CA SER A 5 -12.79 12.85 -11.01
C SER A 5 -11.34 12.99 -10.56
N VAL A 6 -11.04 13.99 -9.74
CA VAL A 6 -9.76 14.10 -9.04
C VAL A 6 -9.99 13.66 -7.59
N LEU A 7 -9.35 12.58 -7.17
CA LEU A 7 -9.49 11.99 -5.82
C LEU A 7 -8.30 12.35 -4.94
N ILE A 8 -8.58 13.03 -3.84
CA ILE A 8 -7.57 13.62 -2.95
C ILE A 8 -7.87 13.21 -1.50
N PRO A 9 -7.12 12.24 -0.93
CA PRO A 9 -7.20 11.97 0.50
C PRO A 9 -6.50 13.08 1.29
N CYS A 10 -7.14 13.54 2.38
CA CYS A 10 -6.68 14.64 3.23
C CYS A 10 -6.64 14.20 4.68
N PHE A 11 -5.59 14.54 5.41
CA PHE A 11 -5.50 14.39 6.87
C PHE A 11 -4.62 15.48 7.47
N ASN A 12 -5.25 16.46 8.16
CA ASN A 12 -4.60 17.64 8.74
C ASN A 12 -3.84 18.47 7.69
N GLU A 13 -4.55 18.83 6.60
CA GLU A 13 -4.00 19.54 5.43
C GLU A 13 -4.64 20.94 5.25
N ALA A 14 -5.16 21.54 6.32
CA ALA A 14 -5.86 22.84 6.26
C ALA A 14 -5.03 23.96 5.58
N GLN A 15 -3.70 23.90 5.67
CA GLN A 15 -2.79 24.92 5.12
C GLN A 15 -2.52 24.72 3.63
N THR A 16 -2.49 23.47 3.14
CA THR A 16 -2.13 23.13 1.76
C THR A 16 -3.33 23.19 0.83
N LEU A 17 -4.52 22.86 1.34
CA LEU A 17 -5.75 22.76 0.56
C LEU A 17 -6.12 23.99 -0.26
N PRO A 18 -6.01 25.25 0.23
CA PRO A 18 -6.35 26.41 -0.57
C PRO A 18 -5.48 26.55 -1.82
N ALA A 19 -4.18 26.31 -1.69
CA ALA A 19 -3.24 26.38 -2.81
C ALA A 19 -3.49 25.26 -3.82
N LEU A 20 -3.71 24.02 -3.34
CA LEU A 20 -4.05 22.88 -4.19
C LEU A 20 -5.36 23.13 -4.97
N TYR A 21 -6.38 23.63 -4.30
CA TYR A 21 -7.65 23.94 -4.95
C TYR A 21 -7.51 24.95 -6.10
N GLU A 22 -6.72 26.01 -5.91
CA GLU A 22 -6.50 27.02 -6.97
C GLU A 22 -5.81 26.40 -8.21
N GLU A 23 -4.84 25.50 -8.01
CA GLU A 23 -4.19 24.76 -9.10
C GLU A 23 -5.18 23.80 -9.82
N LEU A 24 -6.00 23.09 -9.07
CA LEU A 24 -7.02 22.17 -9.64
C LEU A 24 -8.11 22.94 -10.36
N LYS A 25 -8.56 24.07 -9.81
CA LYS A 25 -9.52 24.96 -10.46
C LYS A 25 -8.98 25.46 -11.78
N LYS A 26 -7.74 25.95 -11.81
CA LYS A 26 -7.08 26.41 -13.04
C LYS A 26 -6.98 25.27 -14.08
N LEU A 27 -6.67 24.06 -13.65
CA LEU A 27 -6.66 22.89 -14.52
C LEU A 27 -8.04 22.63 -15.11
N ALA A 28 -9.08 22.57 -14.27
CA ALA A 28 -10.45 22.32 -14.71
C ALA A 28 -10.98 23.43 -15.64
N ASP A 29 -10.68 24.69 -15.35
CA ASP A 29 -11.11 25.84 -16.15
C ASP A 29 -10.39 25.90 -17.52
N THR A 30 -9.17 25.32 -17.62
CA THR A 30 -8.41 25.24 -18.88
C THR A 30 -8.81 24.02 -19.73
N GLN A 31 -9.17 22.91 -19.11
CA GLN A 31 -9.53 21.65 -19.79
C GLN A 31 -11.03 21.51 -19.95
N THR A 32 -11.64 22.42 -20.73
CA THR A 32 -13.09 22.53 -20.91
C THR A 32 -13.72 21.38 -21.72
N ALA A 33 -12.91 20.46 -22.26
CA ALA A 33 -13.39 19.26 -22.95
C ALA A 33 -14.00 18.21 -22.02
N TYR A 34 -13.76 18.34 -20.70
CA TYR A 34 -14.21 17.41 -19.68
C TYR A 34 -15.13 18.09 -18.66
N ASP A 35 -15.99 17.27 -18.06
CA ASP A 35 -16.70 17.62 -16.82
C ASP A 35 -15.84 17.22 -15.62
N TRP A 36 -15.72 18.08 -14.60
CA TRP A 36 -14.78 17.88 -13.49
C TRP A 36 -15.50 17.65 -12.17
N GLU A 37 -15.01 16.67 -11.42
CA GLU A 37 -15.36 16.38 -10.03
C GLU A 37 -14.10 16.39 -9.18
N LEU A 38 -14.06 17.24 -8.14
CA LEU A 38 -12.94 17.34 -7.20
C LEU A 38 -13.36 16.66 -5.88
N MET A 39 -13.05 15.37 -5.73
CA MET A 39 -13.44 14.55 -4.59
C MET A 39 -12.36 14.61 -3.51
N PHE A 40 -12.62 15.34 -2.43
CA PHE A 40 -11.78 15.39 -1.24
C PHE A 40 -12.30 14.39 -0.20
N VAL A 41 -11.41 13.55 0.32
CA VAL A 41 -11.74 12.60 1.39
C VAL A 41 -10.98 13.01 2.65
N ASP A 42 -11.69 13.57 3.62
CA ASP A 42 -11.15 13.92 4.93
C ASP A 42 -11.10 12.66 5.82
N ASP A 43 -9.88 12.19 6.10
CA ASP A 43 -9.63 11.00 6.94
C ASP A 43 -9.71 11.32 8.44
N GLY A 44 -10.79 11.99 8.85
CA GLY A 44 -11.04 12.32 10.26
C GLY A 44 -10.02 13.31 10.83
N SER A 45 -9.75 14.40 10.11
CA SER A 45 -8.84 15.46 10.55
C SER A 45 -9.28 16.09 11.88
N VAL A 46 -8.30 16.56 12.66
CA VAL A 46 -8.49 17.21 13.95
C VAL A 46 -8.22 18.72 13.91
N ASP A 47 -7.71 19.21 12.78
CA ASP A 47 -7.47 20.62 12.48
C ASP A 47 -8.66 21.23 11.70
N ALA A 48 -8.46 22.41 11.09
CA ALA A 48 -9.48 23.11 10.31
C ALA A 48 -9.70 22.54 8.89
N THR A 49 -9.14 21.36 8.55
CA THR A 49 -9.22 20.76 7.21
C THR A 49 -10.66 20.65 6.73
N LEU A 50 -11.56 20.08 7.54
CA LEU A 50 -12.97 19.90 7.17
C LEU A 50 -13.69 21.23 6.95
N ASP A 51 -13.41 22.24 7.79
CA ASP A 51 -14.03 23.57 7.65
C ASP A 51 -13.57 24.25 6.36
N VAL A 52 -12.28 24.12 5.99
CA VAL A 52 -11.76 24.60 4.70
C VAL A 52 -12.47 23.90 3.54
N LEU A 53 -12.63 22.58 3.59
CA LEU A 53 -13.30 21.82 2.54
C LEU A 53 -14.78 22.22 2.39
N LYS A 54 -15.50 22.48 3.49
CA LYS A 54 -16.86 23.00 3.47
C LYS A 54 -16.95 24.36 2.77
N GLN A 55 -16.00 25.25 3.06
CA GLN A 55 -15.95 26.55 2.39
C GLN A 55 -15.66 26.43 0.88
N LEU A 56 -14.80 25.49 0.49
CA LEU A 56 -14.50 25.24 -0.92
C LEU A 56 -15.73 24.69 -1.67
N HIS A 57 -16.47 23.76 -1.06
CA HIS A 57 -17.70 23.22 -1.61
C HIS A 57 -18.77 24.30 -1.86
N ILE A 58 -18.93 25.23 -0.92
CA ILE A 58 -19.86 26.37 -1.10
C ILE A 58 -19.46 27.28 -2.26
N LYS A 59 -18.15 27.41 -2.54
CA LYS A 59 -17.63 28.27 -3.62
C LYS A 59 -17.67 27.62 -4.99
N ASP A 60 -17.59 26.29 -5.05
CA ASP A 60 -17.44 25.54 -6.31
C ASP A 60 -18.19 24.21 -6.22
N GLU A 61 -19.27 24.06 -6.96
CA GLU A 61 -20.12 22.86 -7.00
C GLU A 61 -19.37 21.61 -7.47
N ARG A 62 -18.23 21.77 -8.15
CA ARG A 62 -17.36 20.64 -8.56
C ARG A 62 -16.66 19.99 -7.37
N VAL A 63 -16.54 20.67 -6.23
CA VAL A 63 -15.90 20.16 -5.02
C VAL A 63 -16.88 19.27 -4.27
N CYS A 64 -16.57 17.99 -4.21
CA CYS A 64 -17.28 16.98 -3.42
C CYS A 64 -16.44 16.62 -2.19
N VAL A 65 -17.08 16.49 -1.04
CA VAL A 65 -16.40 16.19 0.22
C VAL A 65 -17.00 14.96 0.87
N LEU A 66 -16.13 14.06 1.32
CA LEU A 66 -16.44 12.89 2.12
C LEU A 66 -15.62 12.94 3.40
N SER A 67 -16.24 13.07 4.57
CA SER A 67 -15.55 13.03 5.86
C SER A 67 -15.75 11.69 6.55
N LEU A 68 -14.66 11.08 7.02
CA LEU A 68 -14.66 9.82 7.73
C LEU A 68 -14.84 10.07 9.25
N SER A 69 -15.38 9.09 9.97
CA SER A 69 -15.70 9.24 11.40
C SER A 69 -14.45 9.33 12.30
N ARG A 70 -13.31 8.87 11.83
CA ARG A 70 -11.98 8.96 12.47
C ARG A 70 -10.90 8.74 11.42
N ASN A 71 -9.63 8.84 11.81
CA ASN A 71 -8.52 8.41 10.94
C ASN A 71 -8.55 6.88 10.76
N PHE A 72 -8.74 6.44 9.51
CA PHE A 72 -8.70 5.05 9.05
C PHE A 72 -7.44 4.75 8.24
N GLY A 73 -6.61 5.76 7.97
CA GLY A 73 -5.40 5.69 7.17
C GLY A 73 -5.63 5.96 5.68
N LYS A 74 -4.59 6.49 5.02
CA LYS A 74 -4.61 6.92 3.61
C LYS A 74 -5.19 5.86 2.66
N GLU A 75 -4.83 4.59 2.85
CA GLU A 75 -5.27 3.49 1.99
C GLU A 75 -6.79 3.30 2.03
N ASN A 76 -7.40 3.45 3.20
CA ASN A 76 -8.85 3.37 3.39
C ASN A 76 -9.56 4.66 2.97
N ALA A 77 -8.94 5.81 3.13
CA ALA A 77 -9.46 7.07 2.60
C ALA A 77 -9.52 7.05 1.06
N LEU A 78 -8.49 6.50 0.41
CA LEU A 78 -8.51 6.25 -1.04
C LEU A 78 -9.63 5.29 -1.44
N LEU A 79 -9.84 4.21 -0.71
CA LEU A 79 -10.96 3.29 -0.97
C LEU A 79 -12.31 4.00 -0.84
N ALA A 80 -12.49 4.81 0.21
CA ALA A 80 -13.71 5.58 0.41
C ALA A 80 -13.97 6.53 -0.75
N GLY A 81 -12.93 7.18 -1.27
CA GLY A 81 -13.02 8.00 -2.48
C GLY A 81 -13.35 7.19 -3.72
N ILE A 82 -12.66 6.07 -3.97
CA ILE A 82 -12.92 5.15 -5.09
C ILE A 82 -14.37 4.68 -5.11
N ASP A 83 -14.96 4.44 -3.95
CA ASP A 83 -16.36 4.03 -3.84
C ASP A 83 -17.36 5.15 -4.22
N ASN A 84 -16.99 6.41 -4.05
CA ASN A 84 -17.89 7.57 -4.17
C ASN A 84 -17.64 8.43 -5.42
N VAL A 85 -16.51 8.29 -6.14
CA VAL A 85 -16.25 9.03 -7.40
C VAL A 85 -17.13 8.56 -8.54
N SER A 86 -17.55 9.52 -9.38
CA SER A 86 -18.51 9.28 -10.48
C SER A 86 -17.91 9.40 -11.89
N GLY A 87 -16.67 9.90 -12.04
CA GLY A 87 -16.04 10.15 -13.35
C GLY A 87 -15.80 8.90 -14.21
N ASP A 88 -15.68 9.09 -15.52
CA ASP A 88 -15.28 8.04 -16.47
C ASP A 88 -13.82 7.64 -16.29
N CYS A 89 -13.00 8.54 -15.75
CA CYS A 89 -11.67 8.25 -15.22
C CYS A 89 -11.45 9.01 -13.91
N VAL A 90 -10.46 8.55 -13.13
CA VAL A 90 -10.13 9.09 -11.81
C VAL A 90 -8.65 9.38 -11.72
N VAL A 91 -8.30 10.62 -11.44
CA VAL A 91 -6.94 11.03 -11.11
C VAL A 91 -6.77 10.96 -9.60
N VAL A 92 -5.91 10.08 -9.11
CA VAL A 92 -5.54 9.98 -7.68
C VAL A 92 -4.31 10.83 -7.46
N MET A 93 -4.33 11.73 -6.48
CA MET A 93 -3.17 12.57 -6.11
C MET A 93 -3.16 12.94 -4.63
N ASP A 94 -1.98 13.26 -4.10
CA ASP A 94 -1.80 13.68 -2.71
C ASP A 94 -2.11 15.18 -2.51
N ALA A 95 -2.52 15.54 -1.28
CA ALA A 95 -2.85 16.92 -0.92
C ALA A 95 -1.63 17.83 -0.70
N ASP A 96 -0.41 17.28 -0.68
CA ASP A 96 0.83 17.95 -0.25
C ASP A 96 1.54 18.76 -1.36
N LEU A 97 0.90 18.97 -2.51
CA LEU A 97 1.41 19.69 -3.69
C LEU A 97 2.71 19.10 -4.31
N GLN A 98 3.08 17.86 -3.95
CA GLN A 98 4.24 17.21 -4.55
C GLN A 98 3.92 16.53 -5.88
N ASP A 99 2.65 16.31 -6.15
CA ASP A 99 2.11 15.75 -7.39
C ASP A 99 1.60 16.92 -8.25
N PRO A 100 2.29 17.28 -9.34
CA PRO A 100 1.93 18.48 -10.12
C PRO A 100 0.66 18.25 -10.96
N PRO A 101 -0.43 19.03 -10.73
CA PRO A 101 -1.65 18.94 -11.54
C PRO A 101 -1.41 19.18 -13.04
N SER A 102 -0.31 19.85 -13.40
CA SER A 102 0.09 20.11 -14.79
C SER A 102 0.38 18.85 -15.62
N LEU A 103 0.56 17.68 -14.99
CA LEU A 103 0.72 16.40 -15.69
C LEU A 103 -0.62 15.77 -16.11
N VAL A 104 -1.72 16.18 -15.51
CA VAL A 104 -3.03 15.57 -15.78
C VAL A 104 -3.43 15.65 -17.26
N PRO A 105 -3.21 16.75 -18.00
CA PRO A 105 -3.50 16.81 -19.44
C PRO A 105 -2.74 15.76 -20.26
N GLU A 106 -1.47 15.47 -19.93
CA GLU A 106 -0.71 14.43 -20.59
C GLU A 106 -1.25 13.04 -20.24
N MET A 107 -1.64 12.81 -18.96
CA MET A 107 -2.28 11.57 -18.55
C MET A 107 -3.62 11.34 -19.27
N LEU A 108 -4.42 12.38 -19.44
CA LEU A 108 -5.69 12.31 -20.17
C LEU A 108 -5.47 11.94 -21.63
N THR A 109 -4.41 12.45 -22.28
CA THR A 109 -4.07 12.08 -23.68
C THR A 109 -3.79 10.58 -23.78
N TYR A 110 -2.99 10.01 -22.88
CA TYR A 110 -2.75 8.57 -22.88
C TYR A 110 -4.00 7.74 -22.55
N TRP A 111 -4.88 8.25 -21.68
CA TRP A 111 -6.15 7.60 -21.42
C TRP A 111 -7.04 7.56 -22.66
N GLU A 112 -7.13 8.66 -23.41
CA GLU A 112 -7.85 8.70 -24.70
C GLU A 112 -7.23 7.75 -25.74
N ASP A 113 -5.92 7.50 -25.67
CA ASP A 113 -5.21 6.51 -26.51
C ASP A 113 -5.48 5.05 -26.04
N GLY A 114 -6.33 4.83 -25.02
CA GLY A 114 -6.77 3.54 -24.54
C GLY A 114 -5.85 2.88 -23.52
N TYR A 115 -5.02 3.64 -22.81
CA TYR A 115 -4.36 3.19 -21.59
C TYR A 115 -5.30 3.34 -20.40
N GLN A 116 -5.38 2.32 -19.55
CA GLN A 116 -6.34 2.25 -18.45
C GLN A 116 -5.74 2.65 -17.09
N ASP A 117 -4.42 2.55 -16.92
CA ASP A 117 -3.66 2.98 -15.74
C ASP A 117 -2.46 3.83 -16.21
N VAL A 118 -2.59 5.15 -16.12
CA VAL A 118 -1.50 6.08 -16.46
C VAL A 118 -0.90 6.60 -15.17
N TYR A 119 0.33 6.18 -14.84
CA TYR A 119 0.96 6.48 -13.57
C TYR A 119 2.16 7.40 -13.69
N ALA A 120 2.29 8.31 -12.73
CA ALA A 120 3.43 9.20 -12.63
C ALA A 120 4.63 8.48 -11.99
N LYS A 121 5.77 8.48 -12.68
CA LYS A 121 7.02 7.89 -12.22
C LYS A 121 8.07 8.95 -12.06
N ARG A 122 8.70 8.99 -10.89
CA ARG A 122 9.78 9.93 -10.61
C ARG A 122 11.04 9.57 -11.39
N ARG A 123 11.63 10.55 -12.08
CA ARG A 123 12.91 10.36 -12.82
C ARG A 123 14.05 10.02 -11.87
N ASP A 124 14.10 10.71 -10.71
CA ASP A 124 15.13 10.49 -9.70
C ASP A 124 14.52 10.41 -8.29
N ARG A 125 15.12 9.60 -7.43
CA ARG A 125 14.77 9.50 -5.99
C ARG A 125 15.52 10.52 -5.13
N GLY A 126 16.43 11.30 -5.71
CA GLY A 126 17.32 12.16 -4.97
C GLY A 126 18.39 11.37 -4.19
N ARG A 127 19.09 12.03 -3.26
CA ARG A 127 20.14 11.41 -2.43
C ARG A 127 19.53 10.58 -1.31
N GLU A 128 19.16 9.33 -1.61
CA GLU A 128 18.78 8.37 -0.56
C GLU A 128 20.04 7.73 0.09
N PRO A 129 20.04 7.48 1.41
CA PRO A 129 21.08 6.68 2.06
C PRO A 129 21.21 5.31 1.38
N TRP A 130 22.45 4.86 1.11
CA TRP A 130 22.73 3.61 0.41
C TRP A 130 22.09 2.38 1.07
N ILE A 131 21.99 2.37 2.41
CA ILE A 131 21.34 1.31 3.20
C ILE A 131 19.85 1.21 2.82
N ARG A 132 19.14 2.35 2.75
CA ARG A 132 17.73 2.39 2.38
C ARG A 132 17.51 1.91 0.94
N LYS A 133 18.39 2.28 0.03
CA LYS A 133 18.37 1.82 -1.36
C LYS A 133 18.56 0.30 -1.45
N MET A 134 19.50 -0.26 -0.66
CA MET A 134 19.74 -1.71 -0.62
C MET A 134 18.52 -2.48 -0.11
N PHE A 135 17.91 -2.06 1.01
CA PHE A 135 16.69 -2.70 1.53
C PHE A 135 15.51 -2.57 0.56
N SER A 136 15.34 -1.43 -0.08
CA SER A 136 14.31 -1.23 -1.10
C SER A 136 14.51 -2.19 -2.30
N LEU A 137 15.72 -2.31 -2.81
CA LEU A 137 16.04 -3.25 -3.90
C LEU A 137 15.82 -4.71 -3.51
N LEU A 138 16.20 -5.08 -2.28
CA LEU A 138 15.94 -6.43 -1.75
C LEU A 138 14.44 -6.71 -1.63
N PHE A 139 13.68 -5.77 -1.09
CA PHE A 139 12.22 -5.87 -1.02
C PHE A 139 11.59 -6.10 -2.41
N TYR A 140 11.92 -5.25 -3.39
CA TYR A 140 11.37 -5.40 -4.74
C TYR A 140 11.81 -6.71 -5.39
N ARG A 141 13.05 -7.19 -5.14
CA ARG A 141 13.52 -8.49 -5.65
C ARG A 141 12.76 -9.66 -5.04
N ILE A 142 12.51 -9.63 -3.72
CA ILE A 142 11.71 -10.65 -3.04
C ILE A 142 10.28 -10.64 -3.59
N MET A 143 9.67 -9.47 -3.71
CA MET A 143 8.31 -9.33 -4.21
C MET A 143 8.19 -9.78 -5.67
N ALA A 144 9.14 -9.46 -6.54
CA ALA A 144 9.14 -9.91 -7.94
C ALA A 144 9.19 -11.44 -8.09
N HIS A 145 9.83 -12.16 -7.14
CA HIS A 145 9.84 -13.63 -7.14
C HIS A 145 8.64 -14.24 -6.42
N ALA A 146 8.07 -13.51 -5.46
CA ALA A 146 7.00 -14.01 -4.61
C ALA A 146 5.60 -13.72 -5.17
N THR A 147 5.44 -12.68 -6.00
CA THR A 147 4.18 -12.30 -6.65
C THR A 147 4.18 -12.70 -8.13
N ARG A 148 2.98 -12.91 -8.68
CA ARG A 148 2.81 -13.20 -10.12
C ARG A 148 2.66 -11.93 -10.98
N PHE A 149 2.86 -10.76 -10.39
CA PHE A 149 2.77 -9.46 -11.04
C PHE A 149 3.96 -8.60 -10.66
N GLU A 150 4.33 -7.66 -11.54
CA GLU A 150 5.46 -6.77 -11.34
C GLU A 150 5.03 -5.54 -10.53
N LEU A 151 5.67 -5.34 -9.37
CA LEU A 151 5.51 -4.12 -8.59
C LEU A 151 6.33 -2.99 -9.21
N LEU A 152 5.65 -1.89 -9.50
CA LEU A 152 6.28 -0.72 -10.11
C LEU A 152 7.19 0.00 -9.11
N GLN A 153 8.45 0.22 -9.54
CA GLN A 153 9.45 0.93 -8.73
C GLN A 153 9.37 2.45 -8.99
N ASN A 154 9.65 3.26 -7.96
CA ASN A 154 9.67 4.73 -8.03
C ASN A 154 8.31 5.38 -8.37
N VAL A 155 7.23 4.67 -8.10
CA VAL A 155 5.86 5.12 -8.36
C VAL A 155 5.18 5.47 -7.05
N GLY A 156 4.53 6.64 -7.01
CA GLY A 156 3.63 7.08 -5.95
C GLY A 156 2.20 6.61 -6.18
N ASP A 157 1.26 7.28 -5.52
CA ASP A 157 -0.17 7.05 -5.74
C ASP A 157 -0.70 7.90 -6.90
N PHE A 158 0.07 8.91 -7.37
CA PHE A 158 -0.32 9.81 -8.45
C PHE A 158 -0.47 9.06 -9.76
N ARG A 159 -1.71 8.93 -10.19
CA ARG A 159 -2.09 8.20 -11.42
C ARG A 159 -3.49 8.56 -11.89
N LEU A 160 -3.75 8.29 -13.15
CA LEU A 160 -5.08 8.31 -13.75
C LEU A 160 -5.54 6.87 -13.98
N LEU A 161 -6.72 6.54 -13.52
CA LEU A 161 -7.35 5.22 -13.64
C LEU A 161 -8.64 5.34 -14.46
N ASP A 162 -8.80 4.48 -15.45
CA ASP A 162 -10.06 4.30 -16.17
C ASP A 162 -11.16 3.74 -15.25
N ARG A 163 -12.42 3.95 -15.64
CA ARG A 163 -13.59 3.43 -14.91
C ARG A 163 -13.49 1.92 -14.66
N GLN A 164 -12.99 1.15 -15.61
CA GLN A 164 -12.83 -0.29 -15.45
C GLN A 164 -11.84 -0.64 -14.31
N CYS A 165 -10.75 0.13 -14.16
CA CYS A 165 -9.82 -0.02 -13.05
C CYS A 165 -10.48 0.32 -11.71
N ILE A 166 -11.28 1.40 -11.67
CA ILE A 166 -12.02 1.83 -10.48
C ILE A 166 -13.02 0.76 -10.05
N ASP A 167 -13.79 0.21 -10.98
CA ASP A 167 -14.77 -0.83 -10.68
C ASP A 167 -14.10 -2.14 -10.21
N ALA A 168 -12.94 -2.50 -10.77
CA ALA A 168 -12.12 -3.60 -10.27
C ALA A 168 -11.62 -3.33 -8.84
N MET A 169 -11.12 -2.12 -8.56
CA MET A 169 -10.64 -1.73 -7.21
C MET A 169 -11.75 -1.71 -6.16
N ARG A 170 -13.00 -1.38 -6.55
CA ARG A 170 -14.19 -1.45 -5.70
C ARG A 170 -14.50 -2.87 -5.23
N CYS A 171 -14.17 -3.88 -6.03
CA CYS A 171 -14.39 -5.28 -5.66
C CYS A 171 -13.36 -5.79 -4.64
N LEU A 172 -12.20 -5.12 -4.50
CA LEU A 172 -11.13 -5.52 -3.59
C LEU A 172 -11.38 -4.90 -2.22
N ARG A 173 -11.75 -5.72 -1.22
CA ARG A 173 -12.17 -5.26 0.12
C ARG A 173 -11.24 -5.71 1.24
N GLU A 174 -9.99 -5.96 0.92
CA GLU A 174 -8.97 -6.35 1.89
C GLU A 174 -8.88 -5.34 3.04
N THR A 175 -8.83 -5.84 4.28
CA THR A 175 -8.76 -5.01 5.50
C THR A 175 -7.38 -4.33 5.60
N GLU A 176 -6.32 -5.08 5.30
CA GLU A 176 -4.95 -4.59 5.28
C GLU A 176 -4.53 -4.26 3.85
N ARG A 177 -5.00 -3.10 3.37
CA ARG A 177 -4.78 -2.66 1.98
C ARG A 177 -3.37 -2.15 1.75
N TYR A 178 -2.85 -2.48 0.58
CA TYR A 178 -1.67 -1.85 -0.01
C TYR A 178 -1.98 -1.47 -1.46
N ASN A 179 -2.57 -0.29 -1.67
CA ASN A 179 -3.12 0.13 -2.97
C ASN A 179 -2.09 0.08 -4.09
N LYS A 180 -0.81 0.39 -3.84
CA LYS A 180 0.26 0.27 -4.85
C LYS A 180 0.40 -1.15 -5.40
N GLY A 181 0.23 -2.16 -4.56
CA GLY A 181 0.20 -3.56 -4.98
C GLY A 181 -1.08 -3.88 -5.74
N LEU A 182 -2.23 -3.42 -5.26
CA LEU A 182 -3.53 -3.67 -5.87
C LEU A 182 -3.63 -3.06 -7.28
N PHE A 183 -3.12 -1.84 -7.49
CA PHE A 183 -3.03 -1.24 -8.83
C PHE A 183 -2.17 -2.07 -9.79
N CYS A 184 -1.17 -2.78 -9.29
CA CYS A 184 -0.39 -3.70 -10.11
C CYS A 184 -1.15 -5.02 -10.35
N TRP A 185 -1.86 -5.51 -9.33
CA TRP A 185 -2.56 -6.78 -9.34
C TRP A 185 -3.73 -6.83 -10.31
N ILE A 186 -4.48 -5.72 -10.48
CA ILE A 186 -5.63 -5.64 -11.40
C ILE A 186 -5.24 -5.82 -12.88
N GLY A 187 -3.96 -5.66 -13.27
CA GLY A 187 -3.42 -6.12 -14.54
C GLY A 187 -3.82 -5.35 -15.81
N PHE A 188 -4.43 -4.16 -15.71
CA PHE A 188 -4.82 -3.35 -16.87
C PHE A 188 -3.63 -2.76 -17.64
N LYS A 189 -3.86 -2.30 -18.89
CA LYS A 189 -2.82 -1.73 -19.75
C LYS A 189 -2.30 -0.41 -19.16
N LYS A 190 -0.98 -0.36 -18.92
CA LYS A 190 -0.31 0.72 -18.20
C LYS A 190 0.54 1.60 -19.07
N LYS A 191 0.64 2.89 -18.70
CA LYS A 191 1.57 3.85 -19.28
C LYS A 191 2.26 4.65 -18.19
N GLU A 192 3.58 4.80 -18.30
CA GLU A 192 4.33 5.70 -17.41
C GLU A 192 4.43 7.11 -17.98
N VAL A 193 4.30 8.10 -17.10
CA VAL A 193 4.60 9.50 -17.34
C VAL A 193 5.72 9.92 -16.39
N LEU A 194 6.83 10.39 -16.95
CA LEU A 194 8.00 10.76 -16.15
C LEU A 194 7.88 12.20 -15.67
N PHE A 195 8.12 12.42 -14.38
CA PHE A 195 8.13 13.78 -13.82
C PHE A 195 9.27 14.00 -12.84
N ASP A 196 9.63 15.27 -12.66
CA ASP A 196 10.58 15.71 -11.66
C ASP A 196 9.79 16.24 -10.45
N ARG A 197 10.08 15.70 -9.27
CA ARG A 197 9.37 16.09 -8.04
C ARG A 197 9.74 17.51 -7.65
N GLY A 198 8.74 18.37 -7.41
CA GLY A 198 8.93 19.65 -6.76
C GLY A 198 9.55 19.49 -5.36
N ASN A 199 10.31 20.49 -4.92
CA ASN A 199 10.82 20.51 -3.55
C ASN A 199 9.65 20.53 -2.56
N ARG A 200 9.74 19.72 -1.50
CA ARG A 200 8.77 19.71 -0.41
C ARG A 200 8.73 21.09 0.22
N SER A 201 7.56 21.71 0.28
CA SER A 201 7.40 23.05 0.84
C SER A 201 7.66 23.09 2.35
N GLU A 202 7.37 22.05 3.10
CA GLU A 202 7.69 21.87 4.54
C GLU A 202 7.47 20.44 5.00
N GLY A 203 8.29 19.94 5.96
CA GLY A 203 8.09 18.69 6.67
C GLY A 203 9.29 17.73 6.65
N GLU A 204 9.78 17.38 7.84
CA GLU A 204 10.79 16.33 8.03
C GLU A 204 10.18 14.93 7.87
N SER A 205 10.84 14.07 7.12
CA SER A 205 10.48 12.65 7.00
C SER A 205 10.77 11.92 8.31
N ARG A 206 9.76 11.67 9.15
CA ARG A 206 9.86 10.94 10.43
C ARG A 206 9.77 9.42 10.26
N TRP A 207 10.37 8.82 9.25
CA TRP A 207 10.35 7.36 9.09
C TRP A 207 11.41 6.73 9.98
N SER A 208 10.97 6.02 11.03
CA SER A 208 11.82 5.17 11.87
C SER A 208 12.19 3.88 11.11
N PHE A 209 13.35 3.28 11.44
CA PHE A 209 13.75 1.96 10.93
C PHE A 209 12.67 0.89 11.19
N TRP A 210 12.06 0.89 12.38
CA TRP A 210 10.98 -0.03 12.73
C TRP A 210 9.72 0.15 11.87
N SER A 211 9.38 1.39 11.51
CA SER A 211 8.26 1.68 10.61
C SER A 211 8.51 1.12 9.21
N LEU A 212 9.73 1.22 8.70
CA LEU A 212 10.11 0.65 7.39
C LEU A 212 10.11 -0.88 7.41
N LEU A 213 10.56 -1.49 8.52
CA LEU A 213 10.55 -2.94 8.69
C LEU A 213 9.11 -3.48 8.75
N ASN A 214 8.24 -2.86 9.53
CA ASN A 214 6.82 -3.23 9.58
C ASN A 214 6.16 -3.09 8.20
N LEU A 215 6.38 -1.98 7.50
CA LEU A 215 5.86 -1.80 6.15
C LEU A 215 6.34 -2.89 5.17
N ALA A 216 7.59 -3.34 5.31
CA ALA A 216 8.13 -4.42 4.48
C ALA A 216 7.48 -5.77 4.82
N ILE A 217 7.30 -6.07 6.12
CA ILE A 217 6.59 -7.28 6.58
C ILE A 217 5.15 -7.25 6.07
N ASP A 218 4.44 -6.13 6.25
CA ASP A 218 3.06 -5.96 5.80
C ASP A 218 2.93 -6.15 4.29
N GLY A 219 3.82 -5.54 3.50
CA GLY A 219 3.83 -5.71 2.05
C GLY A 219 4.10 -7.16 1.63
N ILE A 220 5.06 -7.86 2.26
CA ILE A 220 5.38 -9.25 1.94
C ILE A 220 4.22 -10.17 2.33
N THR A 221 3.70 -10.06 3.54
CA THR A 221 2.67 -10.97 4.06
C THR A 221 1.29 -10.73 3.44
N SER A 222 1.00 -9.53 2.92
CA SER A 222 -0.24 -9.23 2.21
C SER A 222 -0.32 -9.89 0.82
N PHE A 223 0.81 -10.02 0.11
CA PHE A 223 0.80 -10.52 -1.26
C PHE A 223 1.45 -11.88 -1.46
N THR A 224 2.04 -12.47 -0.43
CA THR A 224 2.73 -13.76 -0.58
C THR A 224 2.71 -14.61 0.68
N THR A 225 2.62 -15.94 0.46
CA THR A 225 2.81 -16.95 1.50
C THR A 225 4.27 -17.43 1.59
N ALA A 226 5.23 -16.73 0.95
CA ALA A 226 6.63 -17.13 0.92
C ALA A 226 7.26 -17.32 2.32
N PRO A 227 7.03 -16.46 3.33
CA PRO A 227 7.53 -16.69 4.68
C PRO A 227 7.04 -18.01 5.29
N LEU A 228 5.78 -18.36 5.05
CA LEU A 228 5.19 -19.62 5.53
C LEU A 228 5.82 -20.83 4.85
N ARG A 229 6.00 -20.78 3.52
CA ARG A 229 6.69 -21.84 2.77
C ARG A 229 8.14 -21.99 3.19
N PHE A 230 8.85 -20.89 3.47
CA PHE A 230 10.23 -20.91 3.95
C PHE A 230 10.31 -21.61 5.31
N ALA A 231 9.42 -21.28 6.26
CA ALA A 231 9.32 -21.97 7.55
C ALA A 231 9.04 -23.48 7.38
N THR A 232 8.16 -23.85 6.45
CA THR A 232 7.85 -25.26 6.13
C THR A 232 9.08 -26.00 5.58
N ILE A 233 9.83 -25.40 4.66
CA ILE A 233 11.03 -26.00 4.06
C ILE A 233 12.13 -26.17 5.12
N ILE A 234 12.39 -25.15 5.93
CA ILE A 234 13.37 -25.23 7.02
C ILE A 234 12.96 -26.31 8.03
N GLY A 235 11.68 -26.32 8.43
CA GLY A 235 11.14 -27.33 9.33
C GLY A 235 11.32 -28.76 8.78
N ALA A 236 11.06 -28.97 7.49
CA ALA A 236 11.24 -30.26 6.84
C ALA A 236 12.72 -30.70 6.78
N ILE A 237 13.66 -29.77 6.49
CA ILE A 237 15.09 -30.06 6.48
C ILE A 237 15.58 -30.45 7.89
N ILE A 238 15.15 -29.72 8.92
CA ILE A 238 15.51 -29.99 10.32
C ILE A 238 14.91 -31.31 10.79
N ALA A 239 13.64 -31.59 10.45
CA ALA A 239 12.98 -32.84 10.78
C ALA A 239 13.70 -34.05 10.15
N LEU A 240 14.08 -33.92 8.87
CA LEU A 240 14.84 -34.96 8.18
C LEU A 240 16.22 -35.17 8.81
N GLY A 241 16.93 -34.09 9.13
CA GLY A 241 18.21 -34.14 9.84
C GLY A 241 18.10 -34.80 11.21
N ALA A 242 17.08 -34.42 11.99
CA ALA A 242 16.80 -35.01 13.30
C ALA A 242 16.45 -36.50 13.18
N PHE A 243 15.69 -36.90 12.16
CA PHE A 243 15.38 -38.30 11.89
C PHE A 243 16.63 -39.11 11.53
N CYS A 244 17.49 -38.61 10.64
CA CYS A 244 18.75 -39.26 10.32
C CYS A 244 19.67 -39.39 11.54
N PHE A 245 19.72 -38.34 12.37
CA PHE A 245 20.49 -38.34 13.62
C PHE A 245 19.95 -39.39 14.62
N LEU A 246 18.62 -39.47 14.75
CA LEU A 246 17.97 -40.46 15.62
C LEU A 246 18.33 -41.90 15.18
N VAL A 247 18.19 -42.21 13.88
CA VAL A 247 18.54 -43.53 13.31
C VAL A 247 20.03 -43.86 13.57
N PHE A 248 20.91 -42.90 13.30
CA PHE A 248 22.33 -43.05 13.56
C PHE A 248 22.63 -43.35 15.03
N TYR A 249 22.03 -42.59 15.96
CA TYR A 249 22.26 -42.74 17.39
C TYR A 249 21.73 -44.08 17.93
N ILE A 250 20.54 -44.51 17.51
CA ILE A 250 19.96 -45.81 17.85
C ILE A 250 20.88 -46.93 17.34
N SER A 251 21.32 -46.89 16.10
CA SER A 251 22.20 -47.89 15.50
C SER A 251 23.54 -47.96 16.24
N LYS A 252 24.11 -46.80 16.57
CA LYS A 252 25.38 -46.72 17.35
C LYS A 252 25.22 -47.33 18.74
N THR A 253 24.14 -46.99 19.46
CA THR A 253 23.90 -47.50 20.83
C THR A 253 23.68 -49.00 20.82
N LEU A 254 22.99 -49.56 19.83
CA LEU A 254 22.78 -50.99 19.70
C LEU A 254 24.08 -51.77 19.42
N ILE A 255 25.04 -51.17 18.71
CA ILE A 255 26.28 -51.85 18.30
C ILE A 255 27.41 -51.67 19.33
N PHE A 256 27.54 -50.49 19.96
CA PHE A 256 28.69 -50.12 20.77
C PHE A 256 28.38 -49.85 22.25
N GLY A 257 27.09 -49.87 22.64
CA GLY A 257 26.67 -49.46 24.00
C GLY A 257 26.80 -47.94 24.22
N ASP A 258 26.25 -47.41 25.30
CA ASP A 258 26.27 -45.96 25.59
C ASP A 258 27.00 -45.65 26.93
N PRO A 259 28.15 -44.97 26.91
CA PRO A 259 28.66 -44.29 28.09
C PRO A 259 27.96 -42.93 28.15
N VAL A 260 27.24 -42.64 29.24
CA VAL A 260 26.42 -41.42 29.49
C VAL A 260 27.23 -40.13 29.37
N GLN A 261 27.61 -39.76 28.14
CA GLN A 261 28.20 -38.46 27.76
C GLN A 261 27.31 -37.85 26.72
N GLY A 262 26.46 -36.87 27.04
CA GLY A 262 25.63 -36.27 25.99
C GLY A 262 24.69 -35.19 26.50
N PHE A 263 24.74 -34.77 27.75
CA PHE A 263 23.84 -33.76 28.32
C PHE A 263 23.88 -32.44 27.53
N THR A 264 25.06 -31.92 27.21
CA THR A 264 25.24 -30.66 26.45
C THR A 264 24.66 -30.79 25.02
N THR A 265 24.88 -31.92 24.36
CA THR A 265 24.33 -32.17 23.02
C THR A 265 22.81 -32.25 23.07
N LEU A 266 22.24 -32.95 24.04
CA LEU A 266 20.77 -33.09 24.18
C LEU A 266 20.13 -31.72 24.45
N VAL A 267 20.68 -30.92 25.37
CA VAL A 267 20.17 -29.56 25.66
C VAL A 267 20.28 -28.66 24.46
N SER A 268 21.39 -28.68 23.71
CA SER A 268 21.59 -27.89 22.52
C SER A 268 20.58 -28.22 21.44
N VAL A 269 20.30 -29.51 21.18
CA VAL A 269 19.32 -29.96 20.19
C VAL A 269 17.90 -29.56 20.61
N VAL A 270 17.54 -29.71 21.88
CA VAL A 270 16.21 -29.32 22.39
C VAL A 270 16.01 -27.83 22.27
N LEU A 271 17.01 -27.01 22.65
CA LEU A 271 16.93 -25.55 22.54
C LEU A 271 16.83 -25.10 21.08
N PHE A 272 17.60 -25.71 20.17
CA PHE A 272 17.54 -25.38 18.73
C PHE A 272 16.18 -25.74 18.13
N LEU A 273 15.68 -26.95 18.36
CA LEU A 273 14.36 -27.35 17.89
C LEU A 273 13.24 -26.50 18.48
N GLY A 274 13.30 -26.19 19.79
CA GLY A 274 12.36 -25.29 20.44
C GLY A 274 12.38 -23.89 19.82
N GLY A 275 13.55 -23.34 19.52
CA GLY A 275 13.68 -22.04 18.85
C GLY A 275 13.07 -22.03 17.46
N VAL A 276 13.30 -23.07 16.66
CA VAL A 276 12.70 -23.19 15.31
C VAL A 276 11.18 -23.36 15.38
N GLN A 277 10.67 -24.12 16.35
CA GLN A 277 9.23 -24.27 16.57
C GLN A 277 8.58 -22.94 16.94
N LEU A 278 9.17 -22.18 17.87
CA LEU A 278 8.67 -20.86 18.27
C LEU A 278 8.66 -19.87 17.10
N LEU A 279 9.71 -19.86 16.27
CA LEU A 279 9.75 -19.03 15.07
C LEU A 279 8.65 -19.40 14.09
N SER A 280 8.42 -20.70 13.84
CA SER A 280 7.37 -21.19 12.95
C SER A 280 5.98 -20.82 13.47
N ILE A 281 5.74 -20.96 14.77
CA ILE A 281 4.49 -20.55 15.42
C ILE A 281 4.28 -19.04 15.29
N GLY A 282 5.34 -18.23 15.45
CA GLY A 282 5.28 -16.79 15.27
C GLY A 282 4.83 -16.39 13.86
N ILE A 283 5.41 -17.02 12.83
CA ILE A 283 5.01 -16.80 11.43
C ILE A 283 3.56 -17.22 11.19
N LEU A 284 3.14 -18.39 11.71
CA LEU A 284 1.75 -18.83 11.63
C LEU A 284 0.81 -17.84 12.33
N GLY A 285 1.19 -17.32 13.50
CA GLY A 285 0.42 -16.34 14.26
C GLY A 285 0.14 -15.08 13.46
N GLU A 286 1.12 -14.58 12.70
CA GLU A 286 0.96 -13.41 11.83
C GLU A 286 -0.13 -13.65 10.77
N TYR A 287 -0.09 -14.79 10.07
CA TYR A 287 -1.11 -15.12 9.07
C TYR A 287 -2.50 -15.37 9.67
N ILE A 288 -2.56 -16.05 10.83
CA ILE A 288 -3.83 -16.25 11.55
C ILE A 288 -4.41 -14.90 11.99
N GLY A 289 -3.59 -13.96 12.46
CA GLY A 289 -4.01 -12.61 12.81
C GLY A 289 -4.65 -11.88 11.64
N ARG A 290 -4.05 -11.97 10.44
CA ARG A 290 -4.60 -11.39 9.20
C ARG A 290 -5.92 -12.05 8.80
N ILE A 291 -5.98 -13.38 8.79
CA ILE A 291 -7.22 -14.13 8.53
C ILE A 291 -8.32 -13.72 9.52
N TYR A 292 -7.98 -13.54 10.79
CA TYR A 292 -8.94 -13.13 11.81
C TYR A 292 -9.47 -11.71 11.55
N ASN A 293 -8.62 -10.77 11.10
CA ASN A 293 -9.06 -9.43 10.74
C ASN A 293 -10.00 -9.45 9.54
N GLU A 294 -9.70 -10.22 8.50
CA GLU A 294 -10.57 -10.41 7.34
C GLU A 294 -11.89 -11.09 7.72
N ALA A 295 -11.84 -12.13 8.55
CA ALA A 295 -13.03 -12.90 8.96
C ALA A 295 -14.02 -12.07 9.80
N LYS A 296 -13.56 -11.00 10.47
CA LYS A 296 -14.45 -10.08 11.20
C LYS A 296 -15.42 -9.32 10.29
N GLY A 297 -15.08 -9.13 9.01
CA GLY A 297 -15.92 -8.41 8.05
C GLY A 297 -16.24 -6.97 8.47
N ARG A 298 -15.36 -6.32 9.22
CA ARG A 298 -15.55 -4.91 9.61
C ARG A 298 -15.40 -4.01 8.38
N PRO A 299 -16.23 -2.95 8.23
CA PRO A 299 -16.06 -2.01 7.14
C PRO A 299 -14.69 -1.32 7.22
N ASN A 300 -14.03 -1.15 6.08
CA ASN A 300 -12.71 -0.54 5.99
C ASN A 300 -12.72 0.93 6.43
N TYR A 301 -13.85 1.60 6.29
CA TYR A 301 -14.08 2.98 6.73
C TYR A 301 -15.54 3.20 7.14
N VAL A 302 -15.80 4.27 7.87
CA VAL A 302 -17.15 4.72 8.25
C VAL A 302 -17.27 6.19 7.89
N VAL A 303 -18.27 6.54 7.08
CA VAL A 303 -18.55 7.92 6.69
C VAL A 303 -19.26 8.63 7.83
N LYS A 304 -18.81 9.84 8.17
CA LYS A 304 -19.40 10.73 9.15
C LYS A 304 -20.39 11.68 8.49
N GLU A 305 -19.97 12.37 7.42
CA GLU A 305 -20.78 13.32 6.66
C GLU A 305 -20.33 13.41 5.20
N ARG A 306 -21.23 13.85 4.32
CA ARG A 306 -20.98 14.05 2.90
C ARG A 306 -21.43 15.44 2.48
N SER A 307 -20.79 16.01 1.46
CA SER A 307 -21.24 17.29 0.90
C SER A 307 -22.65 17.25 0.30
N SER A 308 -23.11 16.06 -0.12
CA SER A 308 -24.52 15.88 -0.55
C SER A 308 -25.55 16.04 0.57
N ASP A 309 -25.11 16.04 1.82
CA ASP A 309 -25.99 16.12 3.00
C ASP A 309 -26.04 17.55 3.57
N TRP A 310 -25.33 18.53 2.98
CA TRP A 310 -25.16 19.90 3.44
C TRP A 310 -26.13 20.90 2.80
#